data_dd98589a5e42cf188f19744c96582912
#
_entry.id   dd98589a5e42cf188f19744c96582912
#
_cell.length_a   1.000
_cell.length_b   1.000
_cell.length_c   1.000
_cell.angle_alpha   90.00
_cell.angle_beta   90.00
_cell.angle_gamma   90.00
#
_symmetry.space_group_name_H-M   'P 1'
#
loop_
_entity.id
_entity.type
_entity.pdbx_description
1 polymer ?
#
loop_
_entity_poly.entity_id
_entity_poly.type
_entity_poly.pdbx_seq_one_letter_code
_entity_poly.pdbx_strand_id
1 'polypeptide(L)'
;MNYRSLVLVAAMLALAACSKDKKPDQPAELVDIKNPSVRVQKVWGASVGGGGKKLRLGLGLSTVGNRLFAAGRDGDVAAFDIKTGKQLWRVSTKLELAGGTGAGGDAVVVGSADGQVIVLSAENGAEKWRSDVKGEVLSAPAIADNEVIVRTVDGKLRALALADGKETWTTEQQIPRLTLRGTAAPVVARDMALSGFDNGRVMAVNLSDGATVWDSSVSPAHGRTELERLNDIDAAVKVSGDEVFVAGFQGRAAMLSLDSGQIWWTQELSSYRGVDVDDDQMYVATSQGDLVALKKRNGVEVWRNDTLKHRSLSAPAAAGDYVVVADLEGYVHWFDRATGSLVARAKTSGGRVTNAPLAANGNVYVITDKGDISALHGIPVAARAAKSDPAPAGEDASPSPGG
;
A
#
# COMPACT_ATOMS: atom_id res chain seq x y z
N MET A 1 28.08 38.58 -48.26
CA MET A 1 27.19 37.95 -47.26
C MET A 1 26.94 38.99 -46.21
N ASN A 2 25.71 39.54 -46.16
CA ASN A 2 25.41 40.75 -45.38
C ASN A 2 25.33 40.46 -43.87
N TYR A 3 25.94 41.33 -43.08
CA TYR A 3 26.00 41.26 -41.60
C TYR A 3 24.61 40.97 -40.93
N ARG A 4 23.56 41.41 -41.57
CA ARG A 4 22.16 41.14 -41.15
C ARG A 4 21.75 39.67 -41.29
N SER A 5 22.26 38.93 -42.23
CA SER A 5 21.98 37.51 -42.42
C SER A 5 22.72 36.66 -41.43
N LEU A 6 23.89 37.06 -40.97
CA LEU A 6 24.68 36.34 -39.94
C LEU A 6 24.03 36.49 -38.53
N VAL A 7 23.47 37.66 -38.24
CA VAL A 7 22.78 37.93 -36.97
C VAL A 7 21.45 37.15 -36.87
N LEU A 8 20.72 37.01 -37.98
CA LEU A 8 19.47 36.24 -38.01
C LEU A 8 19.72 34.73 -37.84
N VAL A 9 20.80 34.18 -38.40
CA VAL A 9 21.16 32.77 -38.23
C VAL A 9 21.67 32.49 -36.81
N ALA A 10 22.43 33.42 -36.21
CA ALA A 10 22.84 33.32 -34.81
C ALA A 10 21.67 33.39 -33.81
N ALA A 11 20.67 34.23 -34.12
CA ALA A 11 19.45 34.35 -33.30
C ALA A 11 18.55 33.09 -33.41
N MET A 12 18.44 32.44 -34.55
CA MET A 12 17.74 31.16 -34.71
C MET A 12 18.44 29.99 -34.04
N LEU A 13 19.76 29.96 -34.01
CA LEU A 13 20.51 28.94 -33.26
C LEU A 13 20.43 29.08 -31.73
N ALA A 14 20.24 30.30 -31.22
CA ALA A 14 20.07 30.56 -29.81
C ALA A 14 18.66 30.16 -29.27
N LEU A 15 17.63 30.13 -30.13
CA LEU A 15 16.27 29.68 -29.76
C LEU A 15 16.13 28.16 -29.74
N ALA A 16 17.03 27.40 -30.37
CA ALA A 16 17.03 25.93 -30.31
C ALA A 16 17.70 25.34 -29.05
N ALA A 17 18.35 26.18 -28.22
CA ALA A 17 19.09 25.72 -27.04
C ALA A 17 18.33 25.71 -25.73
N CYS A 18 17.04 26.09 -25.69
CA CYS A 18 16.26 26.26 -24.47
C CYS A 18 15.03 25.37 -24.31
N SER A 19 14.91 24.26 -25.03
CA SER A 19 13.97 23.22 -24.63
C SER A 19 14.75 21.96 -24.19
N LYS A 20 15.27 22.00 -22.98
CA LYS A 20 15.39 20.77 -22.20
C LYS A 20 13.96 20.37 -21.85
N ASP A 21 13.26 19.73 -22.78
CA ASP A 21 12.11 18.91 -22.42
C ASP A 21 12.61 17.94 -21.36
N LYS A 22 12.23 18.17 -20.10
CA LYS A 22 12.39 17.16 -19.05
C LYS A 22 11.61 15.97 -19.57
N LYS A 23 12.32 14.95 -20.05
CA LYS A 23 11.67 13.66 -20.34
C LYS A 23 10.91 13.29 -19.09
N PRO A 24 9.63 12.89 -19.19
CA PRO A 24 8.91 12.41 -18.04
C PRO A 24 9.74 11.32 -17.37
N ASP A 25 9.78 11.32 -16.03
CA ASP A 25 10.54 10.35 -15.26
C ASP A 25 10.15 8.94 -15.70
N GLN A 26 11.06 8.24 -16.34
CA GLN A 26 10.80 6.90 -16.84
C GLN A 26 10.99 5.89 -15.72
N PRO A 27 10.16 4.83 -15.65
CA PRO A 27 10.35 3.74 -14.71
C PRO A 27 11.75 3.13 -14.82
N ALA A 28 12.42 2.91 -13.71
CA ALA A 28 13.71 2.24 -13.67
C ALA A 28 13.64 0.88 -14.39
N GLU A 29 14.67 0.56 -15.17
CA GLU A 29 14.81 -0.77 -15.75
C GLU A 29 15.02 -1.82 -14.67
N LEU A 30 14.41 -2.99 -14.86
CA LEU A 30 14.55 -4.09 -13.91
C LEU A 30 15.90 -4.78 -14.13
N VAL A 31 16.78 -4.60 -13.15
CA VAL A 31 18.08 -5.28 -13.14
C VAL A 31 17.99 -6.74 -12.70
N ASP A 32 18.88 -7.59 -13.17
CA ASP A 32 18.99 -8.97 -12.71
C ASP A 32 19.46 -9.05 -11.26
N ILE A 33 18.82 -9.91 -10.49
CA ILE A 33 19.21 -10.17 -9.09
C ILE A 33 20.34 -11.20 -9.12
N LYS A 34 21.58 -10.73 -8.96
CA LYS A 34 22.78 -11.57 -9.12
C LYS A 34 22.88 -12.70 -8.09
N ASN A 35 22.43 -12.45 -6.86
CA ASN A 35 22.48 -13.41 -5.75
C ASN A 35 21.12 -13.47 -5.05
N PRO A 36 20.10 -14.11 -5.64
CA PRO A 36 18.81 -14.24 -4.99
C PRO A 36 18.94 -15.11 -3.75
N SER A 37 18.66 -14.53 -2.58
CA SER A 37 18.60 -15.30 -1.32
C SER A 37 17.22 -15.89 -1.06
N VAL A 38 16.26 -15.59 -1.94
CA VAL A 38 14.87 -16.08 -1.88
C VAL A 38 14.46 -16.60 -3.26
N ARG A 39 13.85 -17.76 -3.29
CA ARG A 39 13.13 -18.28 -4.44
C ARG A 39 11.64 -18.09 -4.21
N VAL A 40 10.97 -17.35 -5.09
CA VAL A 40 9.52 -17.16 -5.00
C VAL A 40 8.80 -18.25 -5.77
N GLN A 41 7.86 -18.91 -5.09
CA GLN A 41 6.98 -19.92 -5.67
C GLN A 41 5.55 -19.38 -5.72
N LYS A 42 4.88 -19.52 -6.87
CA LYS A 42 3.44 -19.31 -6.97
C LYS A 42 2.73 -20.51 -6.37
N VAL A 43 1.96 -20.29 -5.30
CA VAL A 43 1.20 -21.34 -4.61
C VAL A 43 -0.08 -21.63 -5.39
N TRP A 44 -0.84 -20.56 -5.70
CA TRP A 44 -2.05 -20.65 -6.51
C TRP A 44 -2.35 -19.31 -7.20
N GLY A 45 -3.31 -19.32 -8.11
CA GLY A 45 -3.85 -18.14 -8.75
C GLY A 45 -5.34 -18.27 -8.95
N ALA A 46 -6.05 -17.14 -8.83
CA ALA A 46 -7.50 -17.02 -9.04
C ALA A 46 -7.80 -15.67 -9.67
N SER A 47 -9.07 -15.40 -9.99
CA SER A 47 -9.51 -14.10 -10.47
C SER A 47 -10.90 -13.79 -9.94
N VAL A 48 -11.15 -12.55 -9.56
CA VAL A 48 -12.48 -12.05 -9.23
C VAL A 48 -13.15 -11.41 -10.45
N GLY A 49 -12.40 -11.16 -11.54
CA GLY A 49 -12.87 -10.48 -12.75
C GLY A 49 -12.90 -8.95 -12.62
N GLY A 50 -13.41 -8.29 -13.66
CA GLY A 50 -13.84 -6.90 -13.61
C GLY A 50 -12.82 -5.85 -13.21
N GLY A 51 -11.71 -5.74 -13.91
CA GLY A 51 -10.72 -4.70 -13.66
C GLY A 51 -11.09 -3.34 -14.23
N GLY A 52 -10.86 -2.27 -13.47
CA GLY A 52 -10.95 -0.89 -13.95
C GLY A 52 -9.80 -0.56 -14.88
N LYS A 53 -10.04 -0.47 -16.18
CA LYS A 53 -8.99 -0.32 -17.22
C LYS A 53 -8.07 0.90 -17.06
N LYS A 54 -8.44 1.92 -16.27
CA LYS A 54 -7.66 3.16 -16.10
C LYS A 54 -7.71 3.79 -14.70
N LEU A 55 -8.52 3.26 -13.78
CA LEU A 55 -8.69 3.80 -12.44
C LEU A 55 -7.87 3.00 -11.44
N ARG A 56 -7.20 3.71 -10.54
CA ARG A 56 -6.57 3.13 -9.36
C ARG A 56 -7.64 3.07 -8.29
N LEU A 57 -8.12 1.86 -7.98
CA LEU A 57 -9.21 1.64 -7.04
C LEU A 57 -8.69 1.01 -5.75
N GLY A 58 -9.35 1.29 -4.65
CA GLY A 58 -9.07 0.71 -3.34
C GLY A 58 -9.57 -0.75 -3.19
N LEU A 59 -9.61 -1.53 -4.28
CA LEU A 59 -10.09 -2.91 -4.31
C LEU A 59 -9.03 -3.90 -3.78
N GLY A 60 -8.58 -3.69 -2.55
CA GLY A 60 -7.65 -4.56 -1.87
C GLY A 60 -8.27 -5.88 -1.43
N LEU A 61 -7.40 -6.79 -0.96
CA LEU A 61 -7.77 -8.08 -0.40
C LEU A 61 -8.02 -7.96 1.11
N SER A 62 -8.93 -8.78 1.63
CA SER A 62 -9.09 -8.97 3.07
C SER A 62 -9.23 -10.45 3.43
N THR A 63 -9.04 -10.78 4.72
CA THR A 63 -9.12 -12.16 5.20
C THR A 63 -9.84 -12.28 6.52
N VAL A 64 -10.59 -13.35 6.68
CA VAL A 64 -11.09 -13.82 7.98
C VAL A 64 -10.93 -15.33 8.05
N GLY A 65 -10.22 -15.80 9.05
CA GLY A 65 -9.93 -17.22 9.22
C GLY A 65 -9.23 -17.80 7.98
N ASN A 66 -9.84 -18.80 7.38
CA ASN A 66 -9.31 -19.50 6.19
C ASN A 66 -9.85 -18.93 4.86
N ARG A 67 -10.51 -17.78 4.87
CA ARG A 67 -11.11 -17.16 3.68
C ARG A 67 -10.37 -15.90 3.29
N LEU A 68 -10.11 -15.78 2.00
CA LEU A 68 -9.60 -14.57 1.35
C LEU A 68 -10.74 -13.99 0.50
N PHE A 69 -10.99 -12.70 0.67
CA PHE A 69 -12.05 -11.98 -0.03
C PHE A 69 -11.45 -10.99 -1.02
N ALA A 70 -12.10 -10.90 -2.17
CA ALA A 70 -11.75 -9.95 -3.23
C ALA A 70 -13.01 -9.39 -3.88
N ALA A 71 -12.91 -8.16 -4.37
CA ALA A 71 -13.97 -7.48 -5.12
C ALA A 71 -13.44 -7.01 -6.47
N GLY A 72 -14.27 -7.13 -7.50
CA GLY A 72 -14.06 -6.56 -8.84
C GLY A 72 -14.88 -5.30 -9.03
N ARG A 73 -14.39 -4.37 -9.87
CA ARG A 73 -15.12 -3.12 -10.17
C ARG A 73 -16.52 -3.36 -10.78
N ASP A 74 -16.69 -4.43 -11.53
CA ASP A 74 -17.96 -4.81 -12.16
C ASP A 74 -19.04 -5.30 -11.19
N GLY A 75 -18.71 -5.32 -9.88
CA GLY A 75 -19.65 -5.67 -8.83
C GLY A 75 -19.52 -7.09 -8.31
N ASP A 76 -18.63 -7.89 -8.87
CA ASP A 76 -18.38 -9.22 -8.36
C ASP A 76 -17.61 -9.18 -7.03
N VAL A 77 -18.09 -9.95 -6.06
CA VAL A 77 -17.40 -10.21 -4.79
C VAL A 77 -17.26 -11.72 -4.65
N ALA A 78 -16.08 -12.19 -4.30
CA ALA A 78 -15.78 -13.61 -4.17
C ALA A 78 -14.96 -13.92 -2.93
N ALA A 79 -15.20 -15.11 -2.37
CA ALA A 79 -14.35 -15.71 -1.36
C ALA A 79 -13.60 -16.90 -1.92
N PHE A 80 -12.36 -17.03 -1.48
CA PHE A 80 -11.47 -18.12 -1.84
C PHE A 80 -10.92 -18.77 -0.56
N ASP A 81 -10.71 -20.08 -0.61
CA ASP A 81 -9.90 -20.74 0.42
C ASP A 81 -8.47 -20.20 0.33
N ILE A 82 -7.98 -19.64 1.43
CA ILE A 82 -6.71 -18.90 1.44
C ILE A 82 -5.49 -19.81 1.13
N LYS A 83 -5.57 -21.11 1.42
CA LYS A 83 -4.47 -22.06 1.21
C LYS A 83 -4.42 -22.59 -0.21
N THR A 84 -5.58 -22.82 -0.82
CA THR A 84 -5.70 -23.55 -2.09
C THR A 84 -6.12 -22.67 -3.26
N GLY A 85 -6.68 -21.46 -2.99
CA GLY A 85 -7.26 -20.59 -4.02
C GLY A 85 -8.60 -21.10 -4.58
N LYS A 86 -9.16 -22.18 -4.02
CA LYS A 86 -10.47 -22.69 -4.42
C LYS A 86 -11.54 -21.65 -4.12
N GLN A 87 -12.32 -21.28 -5.14
CA GLN A 87 -13.45 -20.39 -4.95
C GLN A 87 -14.51 -21.06 -4.06
N LEU A 88 -14.88 -20.41 -2.97
CA LEU A 88 -15.90 -20.87 -2.03
C LEU A 88 -17.28 -20.38 -2.46
N TRP A 89 -17.37 -19.10 -2.79
CA TRP A 89 -18.56 -18.48 -3.35
C TRP A 89 -18.20 -17.25 -4.21
N ARG A 90 -19.15 -16.83 -5.06
CA ARG A 90 -19.11 -15.58 -5.83
C ARG A 90 -20.51 -15.04 -5.94
N VAL A 91 -20.67 -13.73 -5.78
CA VAL A 91 -21.93 -13.01 -5.93
C VAL A 91 -21.70 -11.72 -6.71
N SER A 92 -22.71 -11.28 -7.45
CA SER A 92 -22.70 -10.00 -8.15
C SER A 92 -23.60 -9.01 -7.42
N THR A 93 -23.03 -7.90 -6.97
CA THR A 93 -23.77 -6.80 -6.35
C THR A 93 -24.49 -5.91 -7.37
N LYS A 94 -24.12 -6.01 -8.65
CA LYS A 94 -24.59 -5.19 -9.78
C LYS A 94 -24.27 -3.69 -9.62
N LEU A 95 -23.21 -3.36 -8.87
CA LEU A 95 -22.73 -1.99 -8.64
C LEU A 95 -21.30 -1.83 -9.15
N GLU A 96 -20.90 -0.61 -9.48
CA GLU A 96 -19.50 -0.28 -9.69
C GLU A 96 -18.78 -0.13 -8.34
N LEU A 97 -18.08 -1.19 -7.90
CA LEU A 97 -17.34 -1.17 -6.64
C LEU A 97 -16.07 -0.33 -6.77
N ALA A 98 -15.76 0.43 -5.72
CA ALA A 98 -14.59 1.28 -5.65
C ALA A 98 -13.87 1.17 -4.29
N GLY A 99 -14.59 0.95 -3.20
CA GLY A 99 -14.06 0.56 -1.90
C GLY A 99 -13.95 -0.96 -1.82
N GLY A 100 -12.76 -1.48 -1.54
CA GLY A 100 -12.45 -2.90 -1.50
C GLY A 100 -13.11 -3.64 -0.35
N THR A 101 -12.72 -4.88 -0.14
CA THR A 101 -13.29 -5.70 0.90
C THR A 101 -12.75 -5.33 2.28
N GLY A 102 -13.65 -4.96 3.21
CA GLY A 102 -13.43 -5.08 4.65
C GLY A 102 -14.02 -6.39 5.15
N ALA A 103 -13.37 -7.07 6.07
CA ALA A 103 -13.87 -8.33 6.59
C ALA A 103 -13.65 -8.44 8.11
N GLY A 104 -14.65 -8.98 8.82
CA GLY A 104 -14.60 -9.22 10.25
C GLY A 104 -15.75 -10.10 10.72
N GLY A 105 -15.52 -11.00 11.65
CA GLY A 105 -16.52 -11.94 12.13
C GLY A 105 -17.14 -12.76 11.00
N ASP A 106 -18.47 -12.71 10.87
CA ASP A 106 -19.24 -13.34 9.77
C ASP A 106 -19.68 -12.31 8.72
N ALA A 107 -18.91 -11.26 8.49
CA ALA A 107 -19.28 -10.22 7.55
C ALA A 107 -18.15 -9.84 6.60
N VAL A 108 -18.53 -9.50 5.37
CA VAL A 108 -17.68 -8.85 4.37
C VAL A 108 -18.42 -7.62 3.88
N VAL A 109 -17.73 -6.49 3.86
CA VAL A 109 -18.29 -5.21 3.41
C VAL A 109 -17.57 -4.70 2.18
N VAL A 110 -18.31 -4.11 1.26
CA VAL A 110 -17.79 -3.42 0.08
C VAL A 110 -18.50 -2.08 -0.11
N GLY A 111 -17.81 -1.15 -0.76
CA GLY A 111 -18.34 0.17 -1.09
C GLY A 111 -18.34 0.45 -2.58
N SER A 112 -19.28 1.28 -3.05
CA SER A 112 -19.39 1.67 -4.46
C SER A 112 -19.05 3.15 -4.68
N ALA A 113 -18.78 3.48 -5.95
CA ALA A 113 -18.61 4.87 -6.38
C ALA A 113 -19.91 5.70 -6.27
N ASP A 114 -21.06 5.05 -6.22
CA ASP A 114 -22.38 5.71 -6.09
C ASP A 114 -22.85 5.82 -4.63
N GLY A 115 -21.98 5.51 -3.66
CA GLY A 115 -22.31 5.65 -2.24
C GLY A 115 -23.09 4.49 -1.64
N GLN A 116 -23.16 3.33 -2.30
CA GLN A 116 -23.75 2.15 -1.71
C GLN A 116 -22.71 1.38 -0.88
N VAL A 117 -23.10 1.00 0.32
CA VAL A 117 -22.38 0.08 1.20
C VAL A 117 -23.17 -1.21 1.29
N ILE A 118 -22.54 -2.34 1.04
CA ILE A 118 -23.18 -3.66 1.07
C ILE A 118 -22.43 -4.54 2.06
N VAL A 119 -23.16 -5.19 2.94
CA VAL A 119 -22.63 -6.25 3.81
C VAL A 119 -23.14 -7.61 3.35
N LEU A 120 -22.22 -8.53 3.17
CA LEU A 120 -22.44 -9.91 2.77
C LEU A 120 -22.04 -10.86 3.91
N SER A 121 -22.65 -12.04 3.96
CA SER A 121 -22.17 -13.12 4.82
C SER A 121 -20.78 -13.61 4.34
N ALA A 122 -19.82 -13.66 5.24
CA ALA A 122 -18.50 -14.21 4.95
C ALA A 122 -18.54 -15.71 4.62
N GLU A 123 -19.57 -16.42 5.07
CA GLU A 123 -19.72 -17.85 4.86
C GLU A 123 -20.14 -18.21 3.44
N ASN A 124 -21.14 -17.52 2.91
CA ASN A 124 -21.84 -17.93 1.67
C ASN A 124 -22.10 -16.79 0.67
N GLY A 125 -21.72 -15.54 1.00
CA GLY A 125 -21.90 -14.38 0.14
C GLY A 125 -23.32 -13.82 0.11
N ALA A 126 -24.27 -14.33 0.91
CA ALA A 126 -25.63 -13.79 0.96
C ALA A 126 -25.62 -12.34 1.43
N GLU A 127 -26.33 -11.47 0.72
CA GLU A 127 -26.50 -10.06 1.11
C GLU A 127 -27.29 -9.99 2.43
N LYS A 128 -26.67 -9.39 3.46
CA LYS A 128 -27.31 -9.14 4.74
C LYS A 128 -28.13 -7.85 4.70
N TRP A 129 -27.50 -6.79 4.19
CA TRP A 129 -28.16 -5.50 3.97
C TRP A 129 -27.35 -4.62 2.99
N ARG A 130 -27.98 -3.54 2.58
CA ARG A 130 -27.45 -2.49 1.72
C ARG A 130 -27.90 -1.13 2.24
N SER A 131 -26.99 -0.14 2.29
CA SER A 131 -27.26 1.24 2.72
C SER A 131 -26.66 2.25 1.75
N ASP A 132 -27.32 3.39 1.59
CA ASP A 132 -26.86 4.53 0.80
C ASP A 132 -26.29 5.59 1.74
N VAL A 133 -24.95 5.80 1.70
CA VAL A 133 -24.24 6.80 2.52
C VAL A 133 -24.11 8.15 1.81
N LYS A 134 -24.67 8.30 0.61
CA LYS A 134 -24.72 9.55 -0.18
C LYS A 134 -23.36 10.23 -0.37
N GLY A 135 -22.34 9.43 -0.60
CA GLY A 135 -20.97 9.88 -0.86
C GLY A 135 -20.13 8.72 -1.39
N GLU A 136 -19.25 8.97 -2.37
CA GLU A 136 -18.40 7.90 -2.93
C GLU A 136 -17.60 7.20 -1.82
N VAL A 137 -17.58 5.86 -1.85
CA VAL A 137 -16.78 5.01 -0.97
C VAL A 137 -15.62 4.44 -1.77
N LEU A 138 -14.44 5.05 -1.64
CA LEU A 138 -13.24 4.72 -2.44
C LEU A 138 -12.23 3.84 -1.71
N SER A 139 -12.41 3.61 -0.42
CA SER A 139 -11.56 2.74 0.40
C SER A 139 -12.38 1.63 1.05
N ALA A 140 -11.70 0.55 1.44
CA ALA A 140 -12.35 -0.55 2.13
C ALA A 140 -12.95 -0.05 3.46
N PRO A 141 -14.26 -0.27 3.71
CA PRO A 141 -14.83 -0.02 5.03
C PRO A 141 -14.22 -0.96 6.07
N ALA A 142 -14.19 -0.54 7.33
CA ALA A 142 -13.76 -1.39 8.44
C ALA A 142 -14.95 -1.99 9.17
N ILE A 143 -14.79 -3.19 9.70
CA ILE A 143 -15.79 -3.82 10.59
C ILE A 143 -15.27 -3.74 12.01
N ALA A 144 -16.02 -3.08 12.87
CA ALA A 144 -15.94 -3.13 14.32
C ALA A 144 -16.93 -4.17 14.85
N ASP A 145 -16.98 -4.41 16.16
CA ASP A 145 -17.81 -5.47 16.76
C ASP A 145 -19.27 -5.43 16.28
N ASN A 146 -19.92 -4.25 16.37
CA ASN A 146 -21.32 -4.07 15.99
C ASN A 146 -21.53 -3.01 14.91
N GLU A 147 -20.47 -2.51 14.29
CA GLU A 147 -20.53 -1.40 13.35
C GLU A 147 -19.67 -1.63 12.11
N VAL A 148 -20.06 -0.97 11.02
CA VAL A 148 -19.29 -0.81 9.80
C VAL A 148 -18.87 0.64 9.71
N ILE A 149 -17.58 0.90 9.72
CA ILE A 149 -17.01 2.25 9.61
C ILE A 149 -16.70 2.55 8.17
N VAL A 150 -17.24 3.65 7.65
CA VAL A 150 -17.15 4.04 6.25
C VAL A 150 -16.56 5.44 6.14
N ARG A 151 -15.57 5.61 5.26
CA ARG A 151 -15.02 6.91 4.87
C ARG A 151 -15.56 7.30 3.49
N THR A 152 -16.17 8.47 3.37
CA THR A 152 -16.67 9.02 2.10
C THR A 152 -15.85 10.22 1.64
N VAL A 153 -15.79 10.45 0.33
CA VAL A 153 -14.93 11.50 -0.28
C VAL A 153 -15.25 12.93 0.19
N ASP A 154 -16.45 13.15 0.72
CA ASP A 154 -16.91 14.45 1.24
C ASP A 154 -16.37 14.80 2.64
N GLY A 155 -15.40 14.05 3.15
CA GLY A 155 -14.78 14.32 4.46
C GLY A 155 -15.46 13.61 5.63
N LYS A 156 -16.46 12.75 5.39
CA LYS A 156 -17.22 12.13 6.50
C LYS A 156 -16.70 10.75 6.84
N LEU A 157 -16.67 10.49 8.14
CA LEU A 157 -16.51 9.19 8.73
C LEU A 157 -17.87 8.81 9.36
N ARG A 158 -18.40 7.67 8.97
CA ARG A 158 -19.74 7.20 9.35
C ARG A 158 -19.66 5.83 9.98
N ALA A 159 -20.51 5.57 10.98
CA ALA A 159 -20.78 4.22 11.42
C ALA A 159 -22.18 3.79 11.02
N LEU A 160 -22.27 2.56 10.57
CA LEU A 160 -23.51 1.89 10.25
C LEU A 160 -23.63 0.66 11.13
N ALA A 161 -24.80 0.44 11.75
CA ALA A 161 -25.02 -0.76 12.54
C ALA A 161 -24.80 -2.01 11.70
N LEU A 162 -23.96 -2.94 12.16
CA LEU A 162 -23.64 -4.18 11.45
C LEU A 162 -24.88 -5.06 11.25
N ALA A 163 -25.89 -4.91 12.12
CA ALA A 163 -27.11 -5.70 12.09
C ALA A 163 -28.04 -5.36 10.91
N ASP A 164 -28.21 -4.06 10.60
CA ASP A 164 -29.24 -3.60 9.65
C ASP A 164 -28.81 -2.43 8.72
N GLY A 165 -27.56 -1.94 8.86
CA GLY A 165 -27.01 -0.88 8.02
C GLY A 165 -27.52 0.52 8.31
N LYS A 166 -28.24 0.74 9.42
CA LYS A 166 -28.65 2.09 9.83
C LYS A 166 -27.46 2.89 10.34
N GLU A 167 -27.39 4.17 9.93
CA GLU A 167 -26.38 5.10 10.43
C GLU A 167 -26.59 5.33 11.94
N THR A 168 -25.53 5.10 12.74
CA THR A 168 -25.51 5.29 14.18
C THR A 168 -24.92 6.64 14.53
N TRP A 169 -23.85 7.04 13.84
CA TRP A 169 -23.23 8.35 13.98
C TRP A 169 -22.51 8.76 12.68
N THR A 170 -22.23 10.05 12.57
CA THR A 170 -21.38 10.62 11.53
C THR A 170 -20.53 11.75 12.11
N THR A 171 -19.26 11.78 11.70
CA THR A 171 -18.32 12.85 12.04
C THR A 171 -17.71 13.37 10.74
N GLU A 172 -17.49 14.69 10.65
CA GLU A 172 -17.03 15.36 9.44
C GLU A 172 -15.71 16.10 9.70
N GLN A 173 -14.80 15.99 8.72
CA GLN A 173 -13.57 16.77 8.66
C GLN A 173 -13.64 17.69 7.43
N GLN A 174 -13.27 18.95 7.59
CA GLN A 174 -13.21 19.87 6.48
C GLN A 174 -12.07 19.47 5.53
N ILE A 175 -12.41 19.26 4.26
CA ILE A 175 -11.45 18.89 3.22
C ILE A 175 -11.16 20.07 2.29
N PRO A 176 -9.96 20.14 1.66
CA PRO A 176 -9.63 21.11 0.63
C PRO A 176 -10.50 20.96 -0.62
N ARG A 177 -10.55 22.03 -1.45
CA ARG A 177 -11.26 21.97 -2.75
C ARG A 177 -10.56 21.10 -3.78
N LEU A 178 -9.23 20.97 -3.69
CA LEU A 178 -8.42 20.13 -4.55
C LEU A 178 -7.77 19.04 -3.69
N THR A 179 -8.04 17.79 -4.03
CA THR A 179 -7.50 16.60 -3.37
C THR A 179 -7.04 15.59 -4.41
N LEU A 180 -6.21 14.63 -4.04
CA LEU A 180 -6.02 13.42 -4.83
C LEU A 180 -7.32 12.61 -4.82
N ARG A 181 -7.53 11.79 -5.88
CA ARG A 181 -8.67 10.87 -5.86
C ARG A 181 -8.32 9.63 -5.05
N GLY A 182 -8.72 9.61 -3.81
CA GLY A 182 -8.51 8.52 -2.87
C GLY A 182 -9.19 8.84 -1.55
N THR A 183 -9.22 7.90 -0.65
CA THR A 183 -9.57 8.10 0.75
C THR A 183 -8.84 7.06 1.59
N ALA A 184 -8.34 7.46 2.77
CA ALA A 184 -7.77 6.52 3.71
C ALA A 184 -8.84 5.53 4.21
N ALA A 185 -8.57 4.24 4.10
CA ALA A 185 -9.43 3.25 4.75
C ALA A 185 -9.44 3.48 6.27
N PRO A 186 -10.60 3.49 6.92
CA PRO A 186 -10.68 3.58 8.36
C PRO A 186 -10.04 2.36 9.01
N VAL A 187 -9.40 2.57 10.15
CA VAL A 187 -8.78 1.52 10.96
C VAL A 187 -9.40 1.54 12.34
N VAL A 188 -9.83 0.38 12.80
CA VAL A 188 -10.37 0.21 14.15
C VAL A 188 -9.25 -0.25 15.08
N ALA A 189 -9.10 0.45 16.20
CA ALA A 189 -8.14 0.10 17.24
C ALA A 189 -8.77 0.39 18.61
N ARG A 190 -8.87 -0.62 19.45
CA ARG A 190 -9.58 -0.56 20.72
C ARG A 190 -11.03 -0.09 20.52
N ASP A 191 -11.44 0.97 21.21
CA ASP A 191 -12.73 1.63 21.14
C ASP A 191 -12.78 2.85 20.17
N MET A 192 -11.80 2.95 19.28
CA MET A 192 -11.65 4.07 18.36
C MET A 192 -11.64 3.65 16.89
N ALA A 193 -12.17 4.52 16.03
CA ALA A 193 -11.94 4.49 14.60
C ALA A 193 -10.99 5.64 14.21
N LEU A 194 -9.95 5.30 13.43
CA LEU A 194 -8.94 6.25 12.96
C LEU A 194 -9.04 6.38 11.43
N SER A 195 -8.86 7.59 10.92
CA SER A 195 -8.74 7.83 9.48
C SER A 195 -7.80 8.99 9.18
N GLY A 196 -7.09 8.90 8.06
CA GLY A 196 -6.42 10.02 7.42
C GLY A 196 -7.40 10.85 6.58
N PHE A 197 -7.04 12.12 6.35
CA PHE A 197 -7.86 13.06 5.58
C PHE A 197 -7.03 13.85 4.60
N ASP A 198 -7.73 14.38 3.58
CA ASP A 198 -7.17 15.11 2.45
C ASP A 198 -6.61 16.51 2.84
N ASN A 199 -6.69 16.86 4.11
CA ASN A 199 -6.09 18.08 4.69
C ASN A 199 -4.81 17.82 5.50
N GLY A 200 -4.23 16.62 5.34
CA GLY A 200 -3.00 16.22 6.05
C GLY A 200 -3.19 15.92 7.55
N ARG A 201 -4.43 15.66 7.96
CA ARG A 201 -4.76 15.35 9.36
C ARG A 201 -5.07 13.86 9.53
N VAL A 202 -4.86 13.38 10.74
CA VAL A 202 -5.35 12.09 11.22
C VAL A 202 -6.28 12.36 12.39
N MET A 203 -7.46 11.76 12.34
CA MET A 203 -8.46 11.88 13.38
C MET A 203 -8.79 10.51 13.98
N ALA A 204 -8.94 10.44 15.28
CA ALA A 204 -9.52 9.32 16.00
C ALA A 204 -10.85 9.75 16.62
N VAL A 205 -11.85 8.91 16.45
CA VAL A 205 -13.19 9.09 17.02
C VAL A 205 -13.57 7.88 17.87
N ASN A 206 -14.38 8.09 18.87
CA ASN A 206 -14.94 7.01 19.67
C ASN A 206 -15.94 6.18 18.83
N LEU A 207 -15.83 4.87 18.86
CA LEU A 207 -16.72 3.98 18.12
C LEU A 207 -18.19 4.11 18.54
N SER A 208 -18.47 4.36 19.83
CA SER A 208 -19.84 4.33 20.34
C SER A 208 -20.71 5.50 19.87
N ASP A 209 -20.12 6.68 19.61
CA ASP A 209 -20.88 7.91 19.34
C ASP A 209 -20.25 8.83 18.27
N GLY A 210 -19.09 8.47 17.72
CA GLY A 210 -18.37 9.28 16.75
C GLY A 210 -17.74 10.55 17.31
N ALA A 211 -17.73 10.75 18.63
CA ALA A 211 -17.08 11.90 19.24
C ALA A 211 -15.59 11.90 18.98
N THR A 212 -15.04 13.06 18.58
CA THR A 212 -13.60 13.20 18.32
C THR A 212 -12.82 13.03 19.62
N VAL A 213 -11.95 12.02 19.67
CA VAL A 213 -11.01 11.80 20.77
C VAL A 213 -9.80 12.71 20.60
N TRP A 214 -9.22 12.70 19.37
CA TRP A 214 -8.15 13.62 18.99
C TRP A 214 -8.12 13.83 17.48
N ASP A 215 -7.49 14.94 17.07
CA ASP A 215 -7.35 15.35 15.68
C ASP A 215 -5.98 16.04 15.49
N SER A 216 -5.07 15.38 14.80
CA SER A 216 -3.66 15.78 14.70
C SER A 216 -3.26 16.17 13.28
N SER A 217 -2.59 17.32 13.13
CA SER A 217 -2.05 17.80 11.87
C SER A 217 -0.66 17.20 11.64
N VAL A 218 -0.59 16.16 10.83
CA VAL A 218 0.67 15.46 10.49
C VAL A 218 1.41 16.18 9.38
N SER A 219 0.68 16.54 8.33
CA SER A 219 1.23 17.18 7.14
C SER A 219 0.50 18.52 6.90
N PRO A 220 0.92 19.61 7.57
CA PRO A 220 0.30 20.90 7.35
C PRO A 220 0.55 21.38 5.91
N ALA A 221 -0.46 21.98 5.28
CA ALA A 221 -0.36 22.48 3.91
C ALA A 221 0.69 23.59 3.78
N HIS A 222 1.56 23.45 2.80
CA HIS A 222 2.62 24.41 2.49
C HIS A 222 2.50 24.93 1.05
N GLY A 223 2.95 26.16 0.79
CA GLY A 223 3.00 26.70 -0.55
C GLY A 223 1.94 27.78 -0.83
N ARG A 224 2.01 28.36 -2.04
CA ARG A 224 1.19 29.50 -2.47
C ARG A 224 0.06 29.10 -3.41
N THR A 225 0.21 27.99 -4.11
CA THR A 225 -0.79 27.47 -5.06
C THR A 225 -1.55 26.31 -4.45
N GLU A 226 -2.76 26.04 -4.92
CA GLU A 226 -3.54 24.86 -4.49
C GLU A 226 -2.79 23.55 -4.73
N LEU A 227 -2.02 23.47 -5.82
CA LEU A 227 -1.24 22.28 -6.16
C LEU A 227 -0.08 22.03 -5.18
N GLU A 228 0.60 23.10 -4.72
CA GLU A 228 1.66 23.01 -3.71
C GLU A 228 1.10 22.66 -2.33
N ARG A 229 -0.18 22.93 -2.10
CA ARG A 229 -0.87 22.69 -0.82
C ARG A 229 -1.52 21.31 -0.71
N LEU A 230 -1.44 20.49 -1.77
CA LEU A 230 -1.87 19.10 -1.69
C LEU A 230 -1.01 18.36 -0.68
N ASN A 231 -1.63 17.79 0.36
CA ASN A 231 -0.94 17.10 1.45
C ASN A 231 -1.76 15.92 1.99
N ASP A 232 -2.45 15.25 1.09
CA ASP A 232 -3.43 14.22 1.38
C ASP A 232 -2.83 13.01 2.13
N ILE A 233 -3.56 12.50 3.12
CA ILE A 233 -3.32 11.22 3.76
C ILE A 233 -4.38 10.24 3.24
N ASP A 234 -4.12 9.66 2.08
CA ASP A 234 -5.03 8.76 1.36
C ASP A 234 -4.87 7.28 1.73
N ALA A 235 -3.79 6.95 2.40
CA ALA A 235 -3.54 5.59 2.81
C ALA A 235 -4.01 5.34 4.25
N ALA A 236 -4.44 4.11 4.52
CA ALA A 236 -4.77 3.68 5.87
C ALA A 236 -3.58 3.89 6.81
N VAL A 237 -3.85 4.40 7.99
CA VAL A 237 -2.86 4.42 9.07
C VAL A 237 -2.54 2.98 9.50
N LYS A 238 -1.37 2.78 10.10
CA LYS A 238 -1.02 1.49 10.74
C LYS A 238 -0.96 1.68 12.24
N VAL A 239 -1.62 0.79 12.96
CA VAL A 239 -1.58 0.75 14.42
C VAL A 239 -0.76 -0.44 14.87
N SER A 240 0.16 -0.22 15.79
CA SER A 240 0.98 -1.26 16.41
C SER A 240 1.16 -0.94 17.89
N GLY A 241 0.49 -1.73 18.76
CA GLY A 241 0.42 -1.41 20.18
C GLY A 241 -0.28 -0.08 20.44
N ASP A 242 0.43 0.84 21.07
CA ASP A 242 -0.06 2.20 21.42
C ASP A 242 0.41 3.27 20.42
N GLU A 243 0.88 2.85 19.28
CA GLU A 243 1.51 3.70 18.27
C GLU A 243 0.71 3.71 16.97
N VAL A 244 0.58 4.89 16.34
CA VAL A 244 -0.04 5.10 15.03
C VAL A 244 1.00 5.59 14.05
N PHE A 245 1.13 4.93 12.91
CA PHE A 245 2.07 5.25 11.85
C PHE A 245 1.34 5.69 10.60
N VAL A 246 1.85 6.74 9.98
CA VAL A 246 1.21 7.36 8.82
C VAL A 246 2.25 8.00 7.89
N ALA A 247 1.91 8.11 6.61
CA ALA A 247 2.64 8.97 5.68
C ALA A 247 1.64 9.69 4.76
N GLY A 248 1.93 10.96 4.46
CA GLY A 248 1.12 11.81 3.58
C GLY A 248 1.83 12.15 2.26
N PHE A 249 1.05 12.46 1.25
CA PHE A 249 1.55 12.99 -0.02
C PHE A 249 2.03 14.43 0.15
N GLN A 250 3.17 14.79 -0.46
CA GLN A 250 3.87 16.07 -0.27
C GLN A 250 4.03 16.46 1.22
N GLY A 251 4.03 15.48 2.10
CA GLY A 251 3.98 15.63 3.53
C GLY A 251 5.08 14.87 4.26
N ARG A 252 4.69 14.27 5.34
CA ARG A 252 5.58 13.62 6.30
C ARG A 252 5.17 12.19 6.58
N ALA A 253 6.16 11.35 6.89
CA ALA A 253 5.96 10.16 7.69
C ALA A 253 5.98 10.56 9.17
N ALA A 254 5.13 9.96 9.98
CA ALA A 254 5.00 10.28 11.40
C ALA A 254 4.63 9.07 12.25
N MET A 255 4.98 9.13 13.53
CA MET A 255 4.45 8.27 14.56
C MET A 255 3.73 9.12 15.60
N LEU A 256 2.53 8.69 15.98
CA LEU A 256 1.68 9.34 16.96
C LEU A 256 1.30 8.37 18.08
N SER A 257 0.96 8.92 19.23
CA SER A 257 0.31 8.17 20.30
C SER A 257 -1.12 7.80 19.91
N LEU A 258 -1.52 6.55 20.07
CA LEU A 258 -2.88 6.09 19.82
C LEU A 258 -3.89 6.79 20.74
N ASP A 259 -3.55 7.00 21.99
CA ASP A 259 -4.48 7.54 23.00
C ASP A 259 -4.72 9.05 22.87
N SER A 260 -3.69 9.81 22.43
CA SER A 260 -3.75 11.29 22.47
C SER A 260 -3.54 11.97 21.12
N GLY A 261 -3.11 11.23 20.08
CA GLY A 261 -2.72 11.81 18.82
C GLY A 261 -1.43 12.67 18.89
N GLN A 262 -0.72 12.67 20.03
CA GLN A 262 0.54 13.39 20.16
C GLN A 262 1.55 12.85 19.16
N ILE A 263 2.10 13.74 18.32
CA ILE A 263 3.14 13.40 17.38
C ILE A 263 4.47 13.27 18.15
N TRP A 264 5.08 12.09 18.09
CA TRP A 264 6.35 11.84 18.76
C TRP A 264 7.55 12.15 17.86
N TRP A 265 7.43 11.83 16.57
CA TRP A 265 8.40 12.22 15.57
C TRP A 265 7.78 12.38 14.19
N THR A 266 8.43 13.16 13.35
CA THR A 266 8.11 13.31 11.93
C THR A 266 9.38 13.21 11.10
N GLN A 267 9.25 12.71 9.87
CA GLN A 267 10.30 12.65 8.87
C GLN A 267 9.77 13.19 7.54
N GLU A 268 10.48 14.13 6.91
CA GLU A 268 10.12 14.65 5.60
C GLU A 268 10.22 13.52 4.56
N LEU A 269 9.08 12.99 4.14
CA LEU A 269 9.01 11.85 3.25
C LEU A 269 7.61 11.75 2.65
N SER A 270 7.52 11.95 1.34
CA SER A 270 6.24 11.94 0.61
C SER A 270 5.83 10.52 0.22
N SER A 271 4.63 10.11 0.60
CA SER A 271 4.01 8.86 0.15
C SER A 271 2.49 9.02 0.05
N TYR A 272 1.92 8.53 -1.05
CA TYR A 272 0.46 8.41 -1.23
C TYR A 272 0.00 6.94 -1.18
N ARG A 273 0.92 6.00 -0.89
CA ARG A 273 0.61 4.56 -0.89
C ARG A 273 0.44 3.98 0.49
N GLY A 274 0.97 4.66 1.50
CA GLY A 274 0.91 4.21 2.87
C GLY A 274 2.17 3.51 3.33
N VAL A 275 2.04 2.91 4.47
CA VAL A 275 3.13 2.36 5.25
C VAL A 275 2.79 0.95 5.74
N ASP A 276 3.81 0.20 6.11
CA ASP A 276 3.66 -0.97 6.96
C ASP A 276 4.72 -0.95 8.07
N VAL A 277 4.49 -1.70 9.13
CA VAL A 277 5.37 -1.73 10.29
C VAL A 277 5.58 -3.16 10.77
N ASP A 278 6.74 -3.40 11.36
CA ASP A 278 7.01 -4.57 12.19
C ASP A 278 7.34 -4.15 13.62
N ASP A 279 8.05 -4.99 14.37
CA ASP A 279 8.38 -4.71 15.76
C ASP A 279 9.36 -3.54 15.90
N ASP A 280 10.28 -3.35 14.94
CA ASP A 280 11.40 -2.40 15.02
C ASP A 280 11.34 -1.26 14.01
N GLN A 281 10.72 -1.48 12.86
CA GLN A 281 10.83 -0.60 11.70
C GLN A 281 9.46 -0.24 11.11
N MET A 282 9.41 0.94 10.51
CA MET A 282 8.36 1.43 9.63
C MET A 282 8.88 1.44 8.19
N TYR A 283 8.13 0.89 7.28
CA TYR A 283 8.45 0.83 5.85
C TYR A 283 7.57 1.78 5.06
N VAL A 284 8.17 2.53 4.16
CA VAL A 284 7.47 3.52 3.33
C VAL A 284 7.88 3.37 1.86
N ALA A 285 6.92 3.21 0.98
CA ALA A 285 7.12 3.37 -0.45
C ALA A 285 6.90 4.84 -0.82
N THR A 286 7.96 5.54 -1.22
CA THR A 286 7.88 6.97 -1.53
C THR A 286 7.16 7.26 -2.84
N SER A 287 6.69 8.48 -3.02
CA SER A 287 6.10 8.95 -4.28
C SER A 287 7.06 8.87 -5.48
N GLN A 288 8.38 8.84 -5.22
CA GLN A 288 9.42 8.70 -6.24
C GLN A 288 9.75 7.23 -6.56
N GLY A 289 9.26 6.29 -5.74
CA GLY A 289 9.50 4.85 -5.93
C GLY A 289 10.69 4.31 -5.14
N ASP A 290 11.21 5.07 -4.17
CA ASP A 290 12.14 4.51 -3.19
C ASP A 290 11.38 3.67 -2.17
N LEU A 291 11.98 2.61 -1.68
CA LEU A 291 11.54 1.91 -0.48
C LEU A 291 12.48 2.29 0.68
N VAL A 292 11.91 2.77 1.76
CA VAL A 292 12.64 3.31 2.91
C VAL A 292 12.21 2.59 4.18
N ALA A 293 13.19 2.24 5.02
CA ALA A 293 12.94 1.77 6.38
C ALA A 293 13.38 2.82 7.39
N LEU A 294 12.49 3.11 8.33
CA LEU A 294 12.71 4.04 9.44
C LEU A 294 12.63 3.26 10.76
N LYS A 295 13.44 3.60 11.74
CA LYS A 295 13.29 3.08 13.11
C LYS A 295 11.95 3.56 13.69
N LYS A 296 11.09 2.64 14.12
CA LYS A 296 9.80 2.98 14.75
C LYS A 296 9.97 4.00 15.88
N ARG A 297 10.95 3.82 16.74
CA ARG A 297 11.13 4.60 17.95
C ARG A 297 11.39 6.10 17.72
N ASN A 298 12.07 6.48 16.62
CA ASN A 298 12.55 7.87 16.44
C ASN A 298 12.57 8.36 14.99
N GLY A 299 12.07 7.58 14.03
CA GLY A 299 12.00 7.96 12.63
C GLY A 299 13.34 8.03 11.88
N VAL A 300 14.45 7.61 12.50
CA VAL A 300 15.76 7.61 11.84
C VAL A 300 15.80 6.59 10.72
N GLU A 301 16.25 7.00 9.53
CA GLU A 301 16.41 6.12 8.38
C GLU A 301 17.44 5.01 8.68
N VAL A 302 17.01 3.76 8.46
CA VAL A 302 17.85 2.57 8.60
C VAL A 302 18.50 2.23 7.27
N TRP A 303 17.67 2.19 6.21
CA TRP A 303 18.13 1.98 4.85
C TRP A 303 17.15 2.59 3.85
N ARG A 304 17.65 2.84 2.66
CA ARG A 304 16.89 3.30 1.49
C ARG A 304 17.31 2.48 0.27
N ASN A 305 16.32 2.03 -0.49
CA ASN A 305 16.55 1.36 -1.75
C ASN A 305 15.82 2.11 -2.88
N ASP A 306 16.56 2.54 -3.90
CA ASP A 306 16.07 3.34 -5.02
C ASP A 306 16.07 2.59 -6.35
N THR A 307 16.28 1.28 -6.33
CA THR A 307 16.36 0.45 -7.56
C THR A 307 15.06 0.39 -8.35
N LEU A 308 13.94 0.76 -7.73
CA LEU A 308 12.61 0.74 -8.33
C LEU A 308 12.02 2.14 -8.56
N LYS A 309 12.87 3.16 -8.72
CA LYS A 309 12.42 4.54 -8.99
C LYS A 309 11.39 4.60 -10.12
N HIS A 310 10.36 5.43 -9.92
CA HIS A 310 9.27 5.70 -10.87
C HIS A 310 8.48 4.46 -11.32
N ARG A 311 8.62 3.31 -10.64
CA ARG A 311 7.84 2.11 -10.96
C ARG A 311 6.45 2.09 -10.31
N SER A 312 6.02 3.18 -9.70
CA SER A 312 4.69 3.32 -9.10
C SER A 312 4.37 2.18 -8.12
N LEU A 313 5.21 2.04 -7.11
CA LEU A 313 5.12 0.98 -6.11
C LEU A 313 3.77 0.99 -5.38
N SER A 314 3.30 -0.19 -4.98
CA SER A 314 2.24 -0.34 -3.98
C SER A 314 2.73 0.09 -2.60
N ALA A 315 1.84 0.16 -1.61
CA ALA A 315 2.28 0.16 -0.22
C ALA A 315 3.13 -1.08 0.09
N PRO A 316 4.09 -1.00 1.00
CA PRO A 316 4.85 -2.16 1.45
C PRO A 316 3.98 -3.11 2.29
N ALA A 317 4.43 -4.36 2.41
CA ALA A 317 3.92 -5.34 3.35
C ALA A 317 5.10 -6.05 4.02
N ALA A 318 5.14 -6.03 5.35
CA ALA A 318 6.09 -6.81 6.13
C ALA A 318 5.69 -8.29 6.10
N ALA A 319 6.56 -9.16 5.65
CA ALA A 319 6.31 -10.58 5.46
C ALA A 319 7.49 -11.42 5.96
N GLY A 320 7.51 -11.73 7.25
CA GLY A 320 8.62 -12.41 7.92
C GLY A 320 9.91 -11.58 7.85
N ASP A 321 10.97 -12.15 7.31
CA ASP A 321 12.27 -11.47 7.17
C ASP A 321 12.34 -10.51 5.98
N TYR A 322 11.22 -10.27 5.30
CA TYR A 322 11.17 -9.49 4.07
C TYR A 322 10.16 -8.36 4.13
N VAL A 323 10.43 -7.33 3.32
CA VAL A 323 9.46 -6.31 2.94
C VAL A 323 9.10 -6.52 1.47
N VAL A 324 7.81 -6.57 1.17
CA VAL A 324 7.30 -6.87 -0.16
C VAL A 324 6.56 -5.68 -0.72
N VAL A 325 6.86 -5.30 -1.96
CA VAL A 325 6.13 -4.29 -2.73
C VAL A 325 5.81 -4.83 -4.11
N ALA A 326 4.78 -4.30 -4.74
CA ALA A 326 4.44 -4.61 -6.12
C ALA A 326 4.49 -3.34 -6.99
N ASP A 327 4.54 -3.50 -8.32
CA ASP A 327 4.75 -2.39 -9.23
C ASP A 327 3.70 -2.26 -10.36
N LEU A 328 3.91 -1.24 -11.19
CA LEU A 328 3.03 -0.86 -12.32
C LEU A 328 2.94 -1.93 -13.43
N GLU A 329 3.89 -2.85 -13.50
CA GLU A 329 3.91 -3.92 -14.49
C GLU A 329 3.49 -5.27 -13.89
N GLY A 330 3.18 -5.31 -12.58
CA GLY A 330 2.76 -6.50 -11.86
C GLY A 330 3.91 -7.40 -11.44
N TYR A 331 5.10 -6.84 -11.29
CA TYR A 331 6.14 -7.52 -10.55
C TYR A 331 5.95 -7.31 -9.06
N VAL A 332 6.23 -8.35 -8.29
CA VAL A 332 6.29 -8.35 -6.84
C VAL A 332 7.75 -8.52 -6.46
N HIS A 333 8.24 -7.67 -5.59
CA HIS A 333 9.64 -7.55 -5.21
C HIS A 333 9.82 -7.83 -3.73
N TRP A 334 10.79 -8.66 -3.35
CA TRP A 334 11.16 -8.96 -1.97
C TRP A 334 12.45 -8.25 -1.63
N PHE A 335 12.45 -7.53 -0.54
CA PHE A 335 13.62 -6.88 0.03
C PHE A 335 13.92 -7.51 1.38
N ASP A 336 15.20 -7.76 1.65
CA ASP A 336 15.66 -8.16 2.96
C ASP A 336 15.37 -7.05 3.97
N ARG A 337 14.68 -7.38 5.05
CA ARG A 337 14.19 -6.42 6.04
C ARG A 337 15.30 -5.68 6.76
N ALA A 338 16.42 -6.35 7.04
CA ALA A 338 17.54 -5.77 7.79
C ALA A 338 18.40 -4.84 6.93
N THR A 339 18.60 -5.18 5.65
CA THR A 339 19.57 -4.49 4.79
C THR A 339 18.93 -3.65 3.68
N GLY A 340 17.65 -3.84 3.39
CA GLY A 340 16.98 -3.21 2.25
C GLY A 340 17.43 -3.74 0.88
N SER A 341 18.18 -4.84 0.84
CA SER A 341 18.65 -5.43 -0.40
C SER A 341 17.52 -6.12 -1.16
N LEU A 342 17.42 -5.91 -2.48
CA LEU A 342 16.48 -6.63 -3.34
C LEU A 342 16.94 -8.09 -3.49
N VAL A 343 16.17 -9.05 -2.94
CA VAL A 343 16.57 -10.46 -2.83
C VAL A 343 15.78 -11.40 -3.74
N ALA A 344 14.58 -10.99 -4.18
CA ALA A 344 13.77 -11.79 -5.10
C ALA A 344 12.77 -10.94 -5.87
N ARG A 345 12.29 -11.48 -6.98
CA ARG A 345 11.23 -10.91 -7.81
C ARG A 345 10.38 -12.02 -8.42
N ALA A 346 9.08 -11.79 -8.48
CA ALA A 346 8.17 -12.65 -9.22
C ALA A 346 7.22 -11.82 -10.07
N LYS A 347 6.80 -12.36 -11.21
CA LYS A 347 5.78 -11.77 -12.07
C LYS A 347 4.42 -12.37 -11.71
N THR A 348 3.40 -11.53 -11.56
CA THR A 348 2.00 -11.97 -11.47
C THR A 348 1.47 -12.35 -12.86
N SER A 349 0.20 -12.72 -12.97
CA SER A 349 -0.48 -13.01 -14.25
C SER A 349 -0.55 -11.83 -15.23
N GLY A 350 -0.10 -10.66 -14.78
CA GLY A 350 0.06 -9.46 -15.60
C GLY A 350 -0.89 -8.33 -15.24
N GLY A 351 -0.37 -7.13 -15.37
CA GLY A 351 -1.06 -5.89 -15.05
C GLY A 351 -0.58 -5.28 -13.73
N ARG A 352 -0.83 -3.99 -13.61
CA ARG A 352 -0.47 -3.20 -12.42
C ARG A 352 -1.05 -3.80 -11.15
N VAL A 353 -0.29 -3.71 -10.08
CA VAL A 353 -0.75 -3.93 -8.70
C VAL A 353 -0.75 -2.58 -8.00
N THR A 354 -1.94 -2.08 -7.66
CA THR A 354 -2.09 -0.78 -7.00
C THR A 354 -2.18 -0.92 -5.48
N ASN A 355 -2.87 -1.95 -5.01
CA ASN A 355 -3.11 -2.18 -3.59
C ASN A 355 -1.91 -2.85 -2.91
N ALA A 356 -1.80 -2.65 -1.59
CA ALA A 356 -0.78 -3.30 -0.79
C ALA A 356 -0.86 -4.83 -0.93
N PRO A 357 0.27 -5.54 -1.00
CA PRO A 357 0.28 -6.97 -0.79
C PRO A 357 -0.28 -7.31 0.59
N LEU A 358 -1.02 -8.40 0.69
CA LEU A 358 -1.52 -8.93 1.96
C LEU A 358 -0.60 -10.07 2.43
N ALA A 359 0.11 -9.86 3.51
CA ALA A 359 0.92 -10.91 4.14
C ALA A 359 0.06 -11.69 5.15
N ALA A 360 -0.12 -12.98 4.94
CA ALA A 360 -0.86 -13.86 5.83
C ALA A 360 -0.41 -15.31 5.70
N ASN A 361 -0.37 -16.07 6.81
CA ASN A 361 -0.06 -17.49 6.84
C ASN A 361 1.25 -17.85 6.11
N GLY A 362 2.28 -17.01 6.20
CA GLY A 362 3.57 -17.22 5.55
C GLY A 362 3.57 -16.99 4.03
N ASN A 363 2.46 -16.56 3.45
CA ASN A 363 2.32 -16.21 2.04
C ASN A 363 2.07 -14.72 1.85
N VAL A 364 2.30 -14.27 0.62
CA VAL A 364 1.97 -12.93 0.15
C VAL A 364 0.90 -13.04 -0.94
N TYR A 365 -0.20 -12.36 -0.74
CA TYR A 365 -1.31 -12.32 -1.69
C TYR A 365 -1.36 -10.96 -2.35
N VAL A 366 -1.47 -10.94 -3.67
CA VAL A 366 -1.59 -9.70 -4.45
C VAL A 366 -2.76 -9.80 -5.40
N ILE A 367 -3.42 -8.67 -5.62
CA ILE A 367 -4.47 -8.54 -6.63
C ILE A 367 -4.03 -7.48 -7.65
N THR A 368 -4.12 -7.81 -8.93
CA THR A 368 -3.87 -6.85 -10.01
C THR A 368 -5.09 -5.95 -10.22
N ASP A 369 -4.90 -4.80 -10.85
CA ASP A 369 -6.02 -3.90 -11.24
C ASP A 369 -7.01 -4.55 -12.21
N LYS A 370 -6.69 -5.75 -12.73
CA LYS A 370 -7.58 -6.57 -13.56
C LYS A 370 -8.38 -7.61 -12.75
N GLY A 371 -8.17 -7.70 -11.46
CA GLY A 371 -8.84 -8.66 -10.58
C GLY A 371 -8.16 -10.04 -10.53
N ASP A 372 -6.95 -10.20 -11.10
CA ASP A 372 -6.19 -11.44 -10.98
C ASP A 372 -5.47 -11.51 -9.63
N ILE A 373 -5.65 -12.61 -8.92
CA ILE A 373 -5.08 -12.87 -7.60
C ILE A 373 -3.95 -13.86 -7.73
N SER A 374 -2.85 -13.60 -7.02
CA SER A 374 -1.72 -14.53 -6.91
C SER A 374 -1.33 -14.71 -5.46
N ALA A 375 -1.24 -15.96 -5.01
CA ALA A 375 -0.61 -16.33 -3.74
C ALA A 375 0.84 -16.74 -4.02
N LEU A 376 1.76 -16.09 -3.35
CA LEU A 376 3.20 -16.24 -3.53
C LEU A 376 3.86 -16.62 -2.21
N HIS A 377 4.81 -17.55 -2.26
CA HIS A 377 5.60 -17.97 -1.12
C HIS A 377 7.08 -17.73 -1.36
N GLY A 378 7.73 -17.02 -0.43
CA GLY A 378 9.17 -16.80 -0.46
C GLY A 378 9.89 -17.93 0.28
N ILE A 379 10.71 -18.69 -0.43
CA ILE A 379 11.51 -19.80 0.14
C ILE A 379 12.96 -19.32 0.25
N PRO A 380 13.53 -19.22 1.46
CA PRO A 380 14.95 -18.92 1.61
C PRO A 380 15.81 -19.92 0.84
N VAL A 381 16.78 -19.42 0.09
CA VAL A 381 17.79 -20.26 -0.56
C VAL A 381 18.93 -20.42 0.42
N ALA A 382 19.23 -21.66 0.84
CA ALA A 382 20.38 -21.93 1.71
C ALA A 382 21.64 -21.32 1.10
N ALA A 383 22.39 -20.56 1.89
CA ALA A 383 23.66 -19.99 1.45
C ALA A 383 24.52 -21.15 0.91
N ARG A 384 24.89 -21.06 -0.37
CA ARG A 384 25.81 -22.02 -0.99
C ARG A 384 27.09 -21.94 -0.19
N ALA A 385 27.42 -22.98 0.57
CA ALA A 385 28.67 -23.05 1.32
C ALA A 385 29.81 -22.60 0.41
N ALA A 386 30.52 -21.56 0.79
CA ALA A 386 31.70 -21.09 0.06
C ALA A 386 32.58 -22.32 -0.14
N LYS A 387 32.89 -22.66 -1.40
CA LYS A 387 33.89 -23.68 -1.69
C LYS A 387 35.14 -23.25 -0.93
N SER A 388 35.49 -23.97 0.12
CA SER A 388 36.78 -23.83 0.75
C SER A 388 37.83 -24.06 -0.33
N ASP A 389 38.63 -23.05 -0.65
CA ASP A 389 39.81 -23.26 -1.49
C ASP A 389 40.62 -24.36 -0.85
N PRO A 390 41.11 -25.36 -1.61
CA PRO A 390 41.99 -26.38 -1.07
C PRO A 390 43.23 -25.68 -0.50
N ALA A 391 43.56 -26.02 0.73
CA ALA A 391 44.77 -25.53 1.39
C ALA A 391 45.99 -25.77 0.44
N PRO A 392 46.94 -24.81 0.35
CA PRO A 392 48.14 -24.99 -0.46
C PRO A 392 48.88 -26.26 0.03
N ALA A 393 49.21 -27.13 -0.91
CA ALA A 393 49.97 -28.34 -0.65
C ALA A 393 51.30 -27.92 0.01
N GLY A 394 51.55 -28.50 1.19
CA GLY A 394 52.79 -28.28 1.93
C GLY A 394 54.00 -28.66 1.08
N GLU A 395 54.99 -27.75 1.01
CA GLU A 395 56.31 -28.03 0.44
C GLU A 395 56.96 -29.15 1.19
N ASP A 396 57.33 -30.17 0.45
CA ASP A 396 58.14 -31.33 0.90
C ASP A 396 59.47 -30.79 1.51
N ALA A 397 59.65 -31.03 2.80
CA ALA A 397 60.97 -30.84 3.45
C ALA A 397 61.92 -31.94 2.98
N SER A 398 62.89 -31.58 2.18
CA SER A 398 64.01 -32.41 1.80
C SER A 398 64.86 -32.77 3.05
N PRO A 399 65.30 -34.03 3.22
CA PRO A 399 66.19 -34.38 4.31
C PRO A 399 67.61 -33.95 4.02
N SER A 400 68.23 -33.24 4.96
CA SER A 400 69.70 -32.93 4.93
C SER A 400 70.53 -34.17 5.12
N PRO A 401 71.62 -34.34 4.38
CA PRO A 401 72.54 -35.45 4.59
C PRO A 401 73.39 -35.19 5.82
N GLY A 402 73.47 -36.16 6.70
CA GLY A 402 74.36 -36.20 7.85
C GLY A 402 75.81 -36.26 7.53
N GLY A 403 76.63 -35.63 8.37
CA GLY A 403 78.06 -35.78 8.53
C GLY A 403 78.34 -35.96 10.02
#